data_28003140629579f09ec02fb5dea4dad4
#
_entry.id   28003140629579f09ec02fb5dea4dad4
#
_cell.length_a   1.000
_cell.length_b   1.000
_cell.length_c   1.000
_cell.angle_alpha   90.00
_cell.angle_beta   90.00
_cell.angle_gamma   90.00
#
_symmetry.space_group_name_H-M   'P 1'
#
loop_
_entity.id
_entity.type
_entity.pdbx_description
1 polymer ?
#
loop_
_entity_poly.entity_id
_entity_poly.type
_entity_poly.pdbx_seq_one_letter_code
_entity_poly.pdbx_strand_id
1 'polypeptide(L)'
;MKFTVFTPTYERAHTLARVYNSLCAQTFSDFEWVIVDDGSTDGTADLVAGWQTENRFPISYEKQPNQGKHIAVNLGATLAQGDLFLIADSDDAFPPNALQIFHDAWTAIPVSDRENFTGVTGLCVDPDGKIIGDKFPADIFDSTPADCYYRHGIKGEKWGFHRTDLIR
;
A
#
# COMPACT_ATOMS: atom_id res chain seq x y z
N MET A 1 -5.89 -1.80 15.17
CA MET A 1 -6.24 -2.01 13.74
C MET A 1 -4.97 -1.83 12.93
N LYS A 2 -4.51 -2.92 12.34
CA LYS A 2 -3.17 -3.05 11.76
C LYS A 2 -3.22 -2.90 10.23
N PHE A 3 -2.22 -2.22 9.66
CA PHE A 3 -2.01 -2.24 8.20
C PHE A 3 -1.14 -3.42 7.80
N THR A 4 -1.47 -4.05 6.66
CA THR A 4 -0.52 -4.79 5.85
C THR A 4 -0.13 -3.91 4.67
N VAL A 5 1.10 -3.43 4.66
CA VAL A 5 1.70 -2.84 3.46
C VAL A 5 2.21 -4.00 2.62
N PHE A 6 1.78 -4.10 1.38
CA PHE A 6 2.12 -5.20 0.48
C PHE A 6 2.89 -4.70 -0.73
N THR A 7 4.00 -5.33 -1.05
CA THR A 7 4.80 -4.98 -2.22
C THR A 7 5.02 -6.21 -3.10
N PRO A 8 4.42 -6.25 -4.32
CA PRO A 8 4.86 -7.18 -5.34
C PRO A 8 6.16 -6.68 -5.97
N THR A 9 7.15 -7.56 -6.13
CA THR A 9 8.45 -7.19 -6.70
C THR A 9 8.96 -8.22 -7.70
N TYR A 10 9.66 -7.76 -8.73
CA TYR A 10 10.36 -8.58 -9.70
C TYR A 10 11.53 -7.80 -10.31
N GLU A 11 12.79 -8.26 -10.09
CA GLU A 11 14.02 -7.61 -10.58
C GLU A 11 14.11 -6.12 -10.16
N ARG A 12 13.79 -5.80 -8.89
CA ARG A 12 13.65 -4.42 -8.37
C ARG A 12 14.53 -4.11 -7.16
N ALA A 13 15.63 -4.87 -6.93
CA ALA A 13 16.58 -4.58 -5.84
C ALA A 13 17.03 -3.10 -5.84
N HIS A 14 17.15 -2.48 -7.02
CA HIS A 14 17.63 -1.12 -7.19
C HIS A 14 16.62 -0.02 -6.76
N THR A 15 15.32 -0.33 -6.66
CA THR A 15 14.27 0.62 -6.26
C THR A 15 13.64 0.30 -4.91
N LEU A 16 13.61 -0.97 -4.51
CA LEU A 16 12.88 -1.46 -3.33
C LEU A 16 13.32 -0.77 -2.03
N ALA A 17 14.56 -0.29 -1.97
CA ALA A 17 15.05 0.49 -0.84
C ALA A 17 14.27 1.81 -0.61
N ARG A 18 13.60 2.36 -1.62
CA ARG A 18 12.75 3.56 -1.47
C ARG A 18 11.55 3.25 -0.59
N VAL A 19 10.89 2.11 -0.86
CA VAL A 19 9.76 1.62 -0.06
C VAL A 19 10.22 1.41 1.38
N TYR A 20 11.31 0.65 1.60
CA TYR A 20 11.84 0.37 2.92
C TYR A 20 12.13 1.65 3.72
N ASN A 21 12.86 2.58 3.14
CA ASN A 21 13.21 3.83 3.82
C ASN A 21 11.98 4.67 4.17
N SER A 22 10.98 4.69 3.27
CA SER A 22 9.72 5.40 3.52
C SER A 22 8.89 4.75 4.63
N LEU A 23 8.94 3.43 4.76
CA LEU A 23 8.30 2.68 5.85
C LEU A 23 9.03 2.89 7.17
N CYS A 24 10.37 2.92 7.18
CA CYS A 24 11.16 3.26 8.37
C CYS A 24 10.84 4.66 8.91
N ALA A 25 10.42 5.58 8.04
CA ALA A 25 10.09 6.97 8.39
C ALA A 25 8.64 7.15 8.87
N GLN A 26 7.77 6.13 8.80
CA GLN A 26 6.37 6.27 9.18
C GLN A 26 6.19 6.62 10.67
N THR A 27 5.29 7.56 10.94
CA THR A 27 4.89 7.95 12.31
C THR A 27 3.91 6.98 12.94
N PHE A 28 3.16 6.24 12.15
CA PHE A 28 2.27 5.17 12.58
C PHE A 28 3.02 3.83 12.58
N SER A 29 3.00 3.09 13.68
CA SER A 29 3.83 1.90 13.89
C SER A 29 3.08 0.56 13.86
N ASP A 30 1.74 0.57 13.87
CA ASP A 30 0.96 -0.69 13.86
C ASP A 30 0.75 -1.20 12.43
N PHE A 31 1.84 -1.61 11.80
CA PHE A 31 1.83 -2.20 10.46
C PHE A 31 2.85 -3.35 10.32
N GLU A 32 2.67 -4.15 9.29
CA GLU A 32 3.63 -5.11 8.78
C GLU A 32 3.91 -4.85 7.31
N TRP A 33 5.05 -5.30 6.81
CA TRP A 33 5.38 -5.27 5.38
C TRP A 33 5.45 -6.70 4.82
N VAL A 34 4.59 -7.00 3.88
CA VAL A 34 4.57 -8.27 3.15
C VAL A 34 5.13 -8.04 1.75
N ILE A 35 6.17 -8.76 1.39
CA ILE A 35 6.82 -8.70 0.08
C ILE A 35 6.63 -10.04 -0.62
N VAL A 36 6.07 -10.04 -1.81
CA VAL A 36 6.05 -11.20 -2.68
C VAL A 36 6.95 -10.94 -3.88
N ASP A 37 8.02 -11.72 -3.95
CA ASP A 37 9.00 -11.70 -5.03
C ASP A 37 8.59 -12.68 -6.13
N ASP A 38 8.25 -12.17 -7.27
CA ASP A 38 7.80 -12.94 -8.43
C ASP A 38 8.95 -13.56 -9.24
N GLY A 39 9.96 -14.09 -8.52
CA GLY A 39 11.05 -14.88 -9.12
C GLY A 39 12.31 -14.09 -9.45
N SER A 40 12.63 -12.98 -8.75
CA SER A 40 13.84 -12.18 -8.98
C SER A 40 15.14 -12.97 -8.85
N THR A 41 16.14 -12.56 -9.60
CA THR A 41 17.52 -13.09 -9.57
C THR A 41 18.56 -12.02 -9.28
N ASP A 42 18.16 -10.78 -9.07
CA ASP A 42 18.99 -9.57 -8.95
C ASP A 42 19.45 -9.20 -7.53
N GLY A 43 19.39 -10.12 -6.58
CA GLY A 43 19.80 -9.86 -5.18
C GLY A 43 18.66 -9.28 -4.30
N THR A 44 17.42 -9.21 -4.78
CA THR A 44 16.25 -8.76 -4.00
C THR A 44 16.13 -9.54 -2.69
N ALA A 45 16.30 -10.87 -2.72
CA ALA A 45 16.20 -11.72 -1.53
C ALA A 45 17.25 -11.36 -0.44
N ASP A 46 18.51 -11.14 -0.83
CA ASP A 46 19.58 -10.78 0.09
C ASP A 46 19.34 -9.41 0.72
N LEU A 47 18.84 -8.47 -0.08
CA LEU A 47 18.47 -7.13 0.37
C LEU A 47 17.38 -7.19 1.46
N VAL A 48 16.32 -7.95 1.21
CA VAL A 48 15.22 -8.10 2.18
C VAL A 48 15.68 -8.83 3.43
N ALA A 49 16.50 -9.88 3.33
CA ALA A 49 17.08 -10.60 4.47
C ALA A 49 17.90 -9.64 5.37
N GLY A 50 18.64 -8.71 4.78
CA GLY A 50 19.32 -7.64 5.52
C GLY A 50 18.34 -6.81 6.36
N TRP A 51 17.25 -6.34 5.79
CA TRP A 51 16.24 -5.55 6.50
C TRP A 51 15.50 -6.34 7.58
N GLN A 52 15.22 -7.63 7.35
CA GLN A 52 14.66 -8.50 8.39
C GLN A 52 15.60 -8.60 9.61
N THR A 53 16.91 -8.61 9.38
CA THR A 53 17.92 -8.62 10.45
C THR A 53 17.95 -7.28 11.22
N GLU A 54 17.71 -6.14 10.56
CA GLU A 54 17.59 -4.83 11.21
C GLU A 54 16.40 -4.75 12.18
N ASN A 55 15.35 -5.56 11.95
CA ASN A 55 14.17 -5.72 12.81
C ASN A 55 13.49 -4.38 13.20
N ARG A 56 13.34 -3.46 12.24
CA ARG A 56 12.71 -2.15 12.48
C ARG A 56 11.19 -2.26 12.62
N PHE A 57 10.58 -3.17 11.90
CA PHE A 57 9.17 -3.56 11.93
C PHE A 57 9.03 -4.97 11.32
N PRO A 58 7.88 -5.66 11.50
CA PRO A 58 7.68 -7.00 10.93
C PRO A 58 7.75 -6.99 9.41
N ILE A 59 8.62 -7.82 8.83
CA ILE A 59 8.77 -8.02 7.38
C ILE A 59 8.60 -9.50 7.06
N SER A 60 7.62 -9.83 6.24
CA SER A 60 7.42 -11.15 5.65
C SER A 60 7.85 -11.13 4.18
N TYR A 61 8.64 -12.12 3.78
CA TYR A 61 9.12 -12.26 2.40
C TYR A 61 8.78 -13.65 1.88
N GLU A 62 8.12 -13.69 0.75
CA GLU A 62 7.79 -14.93 0.04
C GLU A 62 8.24 -14.82 -1.42
N LYS A 63 8.89 -15.88 -1.94
CA LYS A 63 9.32 -15.93 -3.33
C LYS A 63 8.55 -17.00 -4.08
N GLN A 64 7.99 -16.63 -5.22
CA GLN A 64 7.26 -17.54 -6.10
C GLN A 64 7.95 -17.64 -7.47
N PRO A 65 7.69 -18.68 -8.28
CA PRO A 65 8.02 -18.66 -9.70
C PRO A 65 7.30 -17.49 -10.38
N ASN A 66 7.95 -16.86 -11.37
CA ASN A 66 7.36 -15.71 -12.07
C ASN A 66 6.02 -16.07 -12.73
N GLN A 67 4.93 -15.46 -12.24
CA GLN A 67 3.55 -15.69 -12.70
C GLN A 67 2.79 -14.37 -12.88
N GLY A 68 3.46 -13.24 -12.67
CA GLY A 68 2.91 -11.90 -12.83
C GLY A 68 2.33 -11.29 -11.54
N LYS A 69 2.26 -9.97 -11.55
CA LYS A 69 1.85 -9.14 -10.40
C LYS A 69 0.53 -9.60 -9.78
N HIS A 70 -0.46 -9.98 -10.59
CA HIS A 70 -1.78 -10.37 -10.09
C HIS A 70 -1.75 -11.63 -9.21
N ILE A 71 -0.89 -12.63 -9.52
CA ILE A 71 -0.70 -13.81 -8.68
C ILE A 71 0.02 -13.44 -7.39
N ALA A 72 1.04 -12.57 -7.47
CA ALA A 72 1.72 -12.05 -6.29
C ALA A 72 0.76 -11.29 -5.36
N VAL A 73 -0.17 -10.49 -5.89
CA VAL A 73 -1.22 -9.80 -5.11
C VAL A 73 -2.11 -10.80 -4.39
N ASN A 74 -2.58 -11.86 -5.08
CA ASN A 74 -3.42 -12.89 -4.45
C ASN A 74 -2.68 -13.59 -3.31
N LEU A 75 -1.41 -13.94 -3.52
CA LEU A 75 -0.59 -14.53 -2.46
C LEU A 75 -0.41 -13.56 -1.29
N GLY A 76 -0.05 -12.30 -1.57
CA GLY A 76 0.09 -11.25 -0.56
C GLY A 76 -1.18 -11.07 0.27
N ALA A 77 -2.36 -11.08 -0.35
CA ALA A 77 -3.64 -11.01 0.35
C ALA A 77 -3.84 -12.18 1.33
N THR A 78 -3.38 -13.40 0.99
CA THR A 78 -3.47 -14.56 1.89
C THR A 78 -2.49 -14.49 3.06
N LEU A 79 -1.34 -13.84 2.86
CA LEU A 79 -0.29 -13.66 3.89
C LEU A 79 -0.59 -12.50 4.85
N ALA A 80 -1.41 -11.54 4.42
CA ALA A 80 -1.76 -10.36 5.18
C ALA A 80 -2.33 -10.71 6.57
N GLN A 81 -1.84 -10.07 7.63
CA GLN A 81 -2.35 -10.20 9.00
C GLN A 81 -3.08 -8.94 9.48
N GLY A 82 -2.93 -7.83 8.78
CA GLY A 82 -3.60 -6.57 9.07
C GLY A 82 -5.05 -6.55 8.61
N ASP A 83 -5.84 -5.70 9.23
CA ASP A 83 -7.25 -5.46 8.85
C ASP A 83 -7.37 -4.65 7.55
N LEU A 84 -6.34 -3.87 7.24
CA LEU A 84 -6.28 -2.94 6.12
C LEU A 84 -5.09 -3.28 5.22
N PHE A 85 -5.36 -3.54 3.95
CA PHE A 85 -4.38 -3.96 2.95
C PHE A 85 -4.08 -2.83 1.97
N LEU A 86 -2.81 -2.46 1.88
CA LEU A 86 -2.33 -1.33 1.09
C LEU A 86 -1.24 -1.82 0.15
N ILE A 87 -1.47 -1.69 -1.16
CA ILE A 87 -0.48 -2.05 -2.15
C ILE A 87 0.51 -0.90 -2.32
N ALA A 88 1.79 -1.22 -2.17
CA ALA A 88 2.92 -0.34 -2.38
C ALA A 88 3.76 -0.89 -3.53
N ASP A 89 3.80 -0.22 -4.67
CA ASP A 89 4.63 -0.67 -5.76
C ASP A 89 6.13 -0.54 -5.39
N SER A 90 6.96 -1.40 -5.97
CA SER A 90 8.36 -1.57 -5.58
C SER A 90 9.28 -0.37 -5.89
N ASP A 91 8.75 0.68 -6.48
CA ASP A 91 9.42 1.95 -6.82
C ASP A 91 8.75 3.19 -6.19
N ASP A 92 7.72 2.99 -5.37
CA ASP A 92 7.02 4.05 -4.65
C ASP A 92 7.75 4.49 -3.37
N ALA A 93 7.32 5.62 -2.83
CA ALA A 93 7.69 6.12 -1.50
C ALA A 93 6.51 6.88 -0.87
N PHE A 94 6.44 6.83 0.46
CA PHE A 94 5.33 7.41 1.20
C PHE A 94 5.79 8.59 2.04
N PRO A 95 4.99 9.67 2.17
CA PRO A 95 5.22 10.69 3.19
C PRO A 95 5.27 10.05 4.61
N PRO A 96 6.06 10.59 5.54
CA PRO A 96 6.22 10.01 6.87
C PRO A 96 4.95 9.82 7.68
N ASN A 97 3.89 10.57 7.37
CA ASN A 97 2.59 10.52 8.03
C ASN A 97 1.49 9.81 7.20
N ALA A 98 1.84 9.12 6.12
CA ALA A 98 0.84 8.54 5.22
C ALA A 98 -0.07 7.51 5.91
N LEU A 99 0.51 6.55 6.64
CA LEU A 99 -0.26 5.54 7.37
C LEU A 99 -1.08 6.17 8.51
N GLN A 100 -0.56 7.21 9.18
CA GLN A 100 -1.30 7.93 10.21
C GLN A 100 -2.53 8.62 9.62
N ILE A 101 -2.38 9.32 8.49
CA ILE A 101 -3.50 9.99 7.80
C ILE A 101 -4.58 8.97 7.40
N PHE A 102 -4.19 7.83 6.85
CA PHE A 102 -5.13 6.77 6.51
C PHE A 102 -5.82 6.17 7.73
N HIS A 103 -5.08 5.94 8.81
CA HIS A 103 -5.64 5.48 10.08
C HIS A 103 -6.68 6.46 10.63
N ASP A 104 -6.36 7.75 10.65
CA ASP A 104 -7.24 8.80 11.18
C ASP A 104 -8.51 8.94 10.33
N ALA A 105 -8.36 8.94 8.99
CA ALA A 105 -9.50 8.99 8.08
C ALA A 105 -10.44 7.79 8.26
N TRP A 106 -9.88 6.57 8.40
CA TRP A 106 -10.68 5.37 8.65
C TRP A 106 -11.35 5.37 10.00
N THR A 107 -10.67 5.84 11.04
CA THR A 107 -11.22 5.89 12.41
C THR A 107 -12.28 6.97 12.58
N ALA A 108 -12.26 8.02 11.77
CA ALA A 108 -13.29 9.05 11.70
C ALA A 108 -14.63 8.52 11.17
N ILE A 109 -14.63 7.43 10.40
CA ILE A 109 -15.87 6.76 9.95
C ILE A 109 -16.48 6.03 11.16
N PRO A 110 -17.76 6.32 11.51
CA PRO A 110 -18.45 5.60 12.59
C PRO A 110 -18.40 4.09 12.38
N VAL A 111 -18.21 3.32 13.45
CA VAL A 111 -18.08 1.85 13.35
C VAL A 111 -19.29 1.21 12.68
N SER A 112 -20.50 1.73 12.94
CA SER A 112 -21.76 1.28 12.29
C SER A 112 -21.78 1.47 10.77
N ASP A 113 -20.96 2.38 10.25
CA ASP A 113 -21.03 2.77 8.84
C ASP A 113 -19.87 2.14 8.02
N ARG A 114 -18.84 1.63 8.71
CA ARG A 114 -17.64 1.06 8.06
C ARG A 114 -17.93 -0.12 7.15
N GLU A 115 -19.02 -0.84 7.36
CA GLU A 115 -19.44 -1.93 6.47
C GLU A 115 -19.77 -1.43 5.04
N ASN A 116 -20.14 -0.17 4.90
CA ASN A 116 -20.47 0.47 3.61
C ASN A 116 -19.21 0.93 2.84
N PHE A 117 -18.03 0.90 3.45
CA PHE A 117 -16.78 1.36 2.86
C PHE A 117 -15.82 0.20 2.59
N THR A 118 -15.19 0.22 1.44
CA THR A 118 -14.16 -0.75 1.07
C THR A 118 -12.76 -0.34 1.52
N GLY A 119 -12.53 0.95 1.75
CA GLY A 119 -11.24 1.52 2.14
C GLY A 119 -11.23 3.04 2.06
N VAL A 120 -10.04 3.61 2.16
CA VAL A 120 -9.79 5.06 1.99
C VAL A 120 -8.70 5.26 0.94
N THR A 121 -8.88 6.27 0.11
CA THR A 121 -7.97 6.60 -0.99
C THR A 121 -7.53 8.06 -0.89
N GLY A 122 -6.23 8.31 -1.09
CA GLY A 122 -5.61 9.62 -1.12
C GLY A 122 -5.10 10.00 -2.52
N LEU A 123 -4.61 11.23 -2.62
CA LEU A 123 -3.97 11.73 -3.84
C LEU A 123 -2.51 11.29 -3.91
N CYS A 124 -2.02 11.01 -5.12
CA CYS A 124 -0.61 10.82 -5.39
C CYS A 124 0.06 12.15 -5.78
N VAL A 125 1.32 12.29 -5.44
CA VAL A 125 2.15 13.44 -5.84
C VAL A 125 3.43 12.95 -6.51
N ASP A 126 3.96 13.75 -7.42
CA ASP A 126 5.29 13.55 -7.98
C ASP A 126 6.40 13.97 -6.98
N PRO A 127 7.69 13.74 -7.28
CA PRO A 127 8.79 14.13 -6.39
C PRO A 127 8.87 15.64 -6.09
N ASP A 128 8.27 16.47 -6.93
CA ASP A 128 8.21 17.94 -6.74
C ASP A 128 7.00 18.36 -5.90
N GLY A 129 6.18 17.40 -5.44
CA GLY A 129 4.98 17.64 -4.62
C GLY A 129 3.74 18.06 -5.41
N LYS A 130 3.78 17.97 -6.75
CA LYS A 130 2.63 18.26 -7.60
C LYS A 130 1.69 17.05 -7.66
N ILE A 131 0.40 17.30 -7.50
CA ILE A 131 -0.63 16.26 -7.56
C ILE A 131 -0.67 15.62 -8.95
N ILE A 132 -0.64 14.28 -8.99
CA ILE A 132 -0.79 13.48 -10.21
C ILE A 132 -2.28 13.26 -10.46
N GLY A 133 -2.78 13.80 -11.59
CA GLY A 133 -4.19 13.73 -11.94
C GLY A 133 -5.06 14.78 -11.25
N ASP A 134 -6.36 14.49 -11.13
CA ASP A 134 -7.36 15.44 -10.63
C ASP A 134 -7.53 15.35 -9.12
N LYS A 135 -7.88 16.47 -8.49
CA LYS A 135 -8.27 16.54 -7.07
C LYS A 135 -9.69 16.00 -6.86
N PHE A 136 -9.96 15.57 -5.64
CA PHE A 136 -11.33 15.33 -5.21
C PHE A 136 -12.09 16.65 -5.06
N PRO A 137 -13.45 16.65 -5.18
CA PRO A 137 -14.26 17.86 -5.05
C PRO A 137 -14.25 18.49 -3.66
N ALA A 138 -13.89 17.72 -2.64
CA ALA A 138 -13.78 18.13 -1.24
C ALA A 138 -12.65 17.38 -0.54
N ASP A 139 -12.24 17.84 0.63
CA ASP A 139 -11.19 17.20 1.46
C ASP A 139 -11.61 15.79 1.93
N ILE A 140 -12.90 15.60 2.17
CA ILE A 140 -13.53 14.29 2.41
C ILE A 140 -14.61 14.12 1.35
N PHE A 141 -14.53 13.03 0.59
CA PHE A 141 -15.43 12.78 -0.52
C PHE A 141 -15.80 11.29 -0.59
N ASP A 142 -17.02 10.98 -0.13
CA ASP A 142 -17.54 9.61 -0.17
C ASP A 142 -18.04 9.30 -1.58
N SER A 143 -17.42 8.32 -2.22
CA SER A 143 -17.75 7.95 -3.59
C SER A 143 -17.24 6.54 -3.92
N THR A 144 -17.69 6.01 -5.04
CA THR A 144 -17.10 4.82 -5.65
C THR A 144 -16.07 5.21 -6.72
N PRO A 145 -15.09 4.35 -7.05
CA PRO A 145 -14.19 4.60 -8.17
C PRO A 145 -14.93 4.85 -9.50
N ALA A 146 -16.04 4.15 -9.71
CA ALA A 146 -16.87 4.34 -10.90
C ALA A 146 -17.53 5.73 -10.93
N ASP A 147 -18.11 6.19 -9.81
CA ASP A 147 -18.70 7.53 -9.72
C ASP A 147 -17.62 8.61 -9.85
N CYS A 148 -16.46 8.45 -9.22
CA CYS A 148 -15.33 9.36 -9.40
C CYS A 148 -15.01 9.55 -10.88
N TYR A 149 -14.87 8.44 -11.61
CA TYR A 149 -14.50 8.50 -13.02
C TYR A 149 -15.63 9.00 -13.93
N TYR A 150 -16.84 8.38 -13.83
CA TYR A 150 -17.92 8.62 -14.80
C TYR A 150 -18.80 9.83 -14.47
N ARG A 151 -19.04 10.12 -13.19
CA ARG A 151 -19.89 11.26 -12.78
C ARG A 151 -19.11 12.53 -12.55
N HIS A 152 -17.93 12.40 -11.93
CA HIS A 152 -17.13 13.55 -11.51
C HIS A 152 -15.95 13.84 -12.43
N GLY A 153 -15.66 12.93 -13.39
CA GLY A 153 -14.57 13.10 -14.36
C GLY A 153 -13.17 13.05 -13.72
N ILE A 154 -13.05 12.55 -12.49
CA ILE A 154 -11.80 12.51 -11.73
C ILE A 154 -10.89 11.42 -12.30
N LYS A 155 -9.74 11.82 -12.82
CA LYS A 155 -8.74 10.96 -13.46
C LYS A 155 -7.41 10.99 -12.70
N GLY A 156 -6.50 10.11 -13.14
CA GLY A 156 -5.16 9.99 -12.58
C GLY A 156 -5.09 9.06 -11.39
N GLU A 157 -3.87 8.81 -10.95
CA GLU A 157 -3.58 7.85 -9.90
C GLU A 157 -4.13 8.29 -8.55
N LYS A 158 -4.58 7.32 -7.83
CA LYS A 158 -5.02 7.43 -6.45
C LYS A 158 -4.44 6.25 -5.69
N TRP A 159 -4.02 6.50 -4.47
CA TRP A 159 -3.40 5.48 -3.65
C TRP A 159 -4.10 5.38 -2.30
N GLY A 160 -4.26 4.15 -1.81
CA GLY A 160 -4.97 3.91 -0.57
C GLY A 160 -4.98 2.45 -0.17
N PHE A 161 -5.79 2.15 0.82
CA PHE A 161 -5.98 0.79 1.32
C PHE A 161 -7.40 0.30 1.09
N HIS A 162 -7.54 -1.01 1.10
CA HIS A 162 -8.80 -1.72 1.16
C HIS A 162 -8.89 -2.53 2.45
N ARG A 163 -10.10 -2.84 2.87
CA ARG A 163 -10.33 -3.85 3.90
C ARG A 163 -9.80 -5.20 3.44
N THR A 164 -9.02 -5.86 4.29
CA THR A 164 -8.38 -7.15 3.96
C THR A 164 -9.39 -8.26 3.71
N ASP A 165 -10.53 -8.24 4.41
CA ASP A 165 -11.60 -9.23 4.26
C ASP A 165 -12.33 -9.17 2.90
N LEU A 166 -12.16 -8.10 2.14
CA LEU A 166 -12.77 -7.92 0.81
C LEU A 166 -11.83 -8.30 -0.35
N ILE A 167 -10.56 -8.57 -0.07
CA ILE A 167 -9.55 -8.89 -1.10
C ILE A 167 -9.01 -10.34 -1.01
N ARG A 168 -9.44 -11.09 -0.01
CA ARG A 168 -9.12 -12.50 0.20
C ARG A 168 -9.98 -13.46 -0.60
#